data_d3b72f6a504f3eed007f0ec41d571ecc
#
_entry.id   d3b72f6a504f3eed007f0ec41d571ecc
#
_cell.length_a   1.000
_cell.length_b   1.000
_cell.length_c   1.000
_cell.angle_alpha   90.00
_cell.angle_beta   90.00
_cell.angle_gamma   90.00
#
_symmetry.space_group_name_H-M   'P 1'
#
loop_
_entity.id
_entity.type
_entity.pdbx_description
1 polymer ?
#
loop_
_entity_poly.entity_id
_entity_poly.type
_entity_poly.pdbx_seq_one_letter_code
_entity_poly.pdbx_strand_id
1 'polypeptide(L)'
;MSGLDLPWIASVAGARRARRAGRIQSLWAGYGELVRVDLDDGRTAVVKWARPPAGARDVSALRKRRSFDVEPAFYRSIAPRCDDACRVPALLGARGDGDEWLLVLEDLDAAGFTGRTDEATGPQLDRVLAWLASFHARFLGEHIDGVWPTGSYWHLDTRRDELAAIDDPLLRVSAPLLAARLTGARYQTLIHGDAKDANFCFSPASVAAVDFQYTGAGPGIVDVAYLLYGRADEPASGVDDARLDLYFDHLRTALPATFDADALEREWRGLYVIARLDFCRFLAGWRPAMWASDARGQRFVRANT
;
A
#
# COMPACT_ATOMS: atom_id res chain seq x y z
N MET A 1 -2.57 -17.50 27.24
CA MET A 1 -2.66 -16.84 25.90
C MET A 1 -4.08 -16.33 25.76
N SER A 2 -4.30 -15.02 25.78
CA SER A 2 -5.63 -14.46 25.51
C SER A 2 -6.02 -14.80 24.06
N GLY A 3 -7.19 -15.40 23.86
CA GLY A 3 -7.74 -15.65 22.53
C GLY A 3 -8.28 -14.36 21.91
N LEU A 4 -8.72 -14.44 20.65
CA LEU A 4 -9.43 -13.36 19.96
C LEU A 4 -10.65 -12.89 20.78
N ASP A 5 -10.78 -11.59 21.02
CA ASP A 5 -11.90 -11.02 21.82
C ASP A 5 -13.21 -11.01 21.02
N LEU A 6 -13.83 -12.17 20.92
CA LEU A 6 -15.07 -12.35 20.16
C LEU A 6 -16.24 -11.50 20.68
N PRO A 7 -16.43 -11.31 22.02
CA PRO A 7 -17.47 -10.41 22.53
C PRO A 7 -17.32 -8.97 22.04
N TRP A 8 -16.10 -8.42 22.09
CA TRP A 8 -15.85 -7.06 21.58
C TRP A 8 -16.05 -6.97 20.07
N ILE A 9 -15.58 -7.96 19.30
CA ILE A 9 -15.77 -8.03 17.85
C ILE A 9 -17.26 -8.02 17.50
N ALA A 10 -18.09 -8.85 18.19
CA ALA A 10 -19.53 -8.85 17.99
C ALA A 10 -20.13 -7.48 18.26
N SER A 11 -19.76 -6.83 19.36
CA SER A 11 -20.27 -5.51 19.76
C SER A 11 -20.00 -4.45 18.70
N VAL A 12 -18.76 -4.33 18.20
CA VAL A 12 -18.40 -3.32 17.19
C VAL A 12 -19.00 -3.62 15.81
N ALA A 13 -19.26 -4.91 15.51
CA ALA A 13 -19.95 -5.32 14.29
C ALA A 13 -21.49 -5.18 14.37
N GLY A 14 -22.04 -4.73 15.51
CA GLY A 14 -23.49 -4.60 15.73
C GLY A 14 -24.22 -5.94 15.82
N ALA A 15 -23.54 -7.01 16.25
CA ALA A 15 -24.07 -8.35 16.46
C ALA A 15 -24.06 -8.72 17.95
N ARG A 16 -24.81 -9.77 18.32
CA ARG A 16 -24.82 -10.26 19.71
C ARG A 16 -23.73 -11.27 19.99
N ARG A 17 -23.32 -12.02 18.99
CA ARG A 17 -22.29 -13.07 19.08
C ARG A 17 -21.42 -13.08 17.83
N ALA A 18 -20.14 -13.41 18.03
CA ALA A 18 -19.20 -13.70 16.96
C ALA A 18 -18.54 -15.05 17.19
N ARG A 19 -18.20 -15.75 16.14
CA ARG A 19 -17.48 -17.03 16.17
C ARG A 19 -16.36 -16.99 15.15
N ARG A 20 -15.17 -17.45 15.54
CA ARG A 20 -14.06 -17.61 14.59
C ARG A 20 -14.44 -18.67 13.54
N ALA A 21 -14.52 -18.26 12.27
CA ALA A 21 -14.80 -19.16 11.15
C ALA A 21 -13.51 -19.82 10.64
N GLY A 22 -12.41 -19.03 10.49
CA GLY A 22 -11.14 -19.57 10.02
C GLY A 22 -10.05 -18.52 9.93
N ARG A 23 -8.81 -18.98 9.78
CA ARG A 23 -7.68 -18.12 9.45
C ARG A 23 -7.60 -17.93 7.95
N ILE A 24 -7.52 -16.68 7.49
CA ILE A 24 -7.31 -16.32 6.09
C ILE A 24 -5.82 -16.40 5.79
N GLN A 25 -4.98 -15.74 6.63
CA GLN A 25 -3.52 -15.79 6.48
C GLN A 25 -2.80 -15.45 7.79
N SER A 26 -1.52 -15.84 7.90
CA SER A 26 -0.63 -15.33 8.94
C SER A 26 -0.06 -13.98 8.52
N LEU A 27 0.07 -13.05 9.47
CA LEU A 27 0.77 -11.80 9.23
C LEU A 27 2.28 -12.06 9.16
N TRP A 28 2.98 -11.16 8.47
CA TRP A 28 4.42 -11.28 8.24
C TRP A 28 5.20 -11.46 9.55
N ALA A 29 6.25 -12.31 9.53
CA ALA A 29 7.12 -12.63 10.67
C ALA A 29 6.39 -13.16 11.91
N GLY A 30 5.18 -13.70 11.78
CA GLY A 30 4.42 -14.22 12.93
C GLY A 30 3.83 -13.14 13.84
N TYR A 31 3.74 -11.90 13.37
CA TYR A 31 3.18 -10.77 14.12
C TYR A 31 1.66 -10.85 14.34
N GLY A 32 1.01 -11.91 13.91
CA GLY A 32 -0.41 -12.13 14.11
C GLY A 32 -1.08 -12.87 12.95
N GLU A 33 -2.37 -12.65 12.80
CA GLU A 33 -3.18 -13.31 11.78
C GLU A 33 -4.34 -12.44 11.27
N LEU A 34 -4.78 -12.74 10.05
CA LEU A 34 -6.03 -12.28 9.48
C LEU A 34 -7.03 -13.43 9.58
N VAL A 35 -8.16 -13.21 10.23
CA VAL A 35 -9.18 -14.23 10.46
C VAL A 35 -10.55 -13.76 9.96
N ARG A 36 -11.37 -14.70 9.50
CA ARG A 36 -12.78 -14.46 9.27
C ARG A 36 -13.58 -14.85 10.51
N VAL A 37 -14.58 -14.06 10.84
CA VAL A 37 -15.53 -14.33 11.91
C VAL A 37 -16.94 -14.35 11.36
N ASP A 38 -17.74 -15.32 11.82
CA ASP A 38 -19.18 -15.39 11.58
C ASP A 38 -19.89 -14.60 12.66
N LEU A 39 -20.90 -13.82 12.29
CA LEU A 39 -21.80 -13.10 13.18
C LEU A 39 -23.14 -13.84 13.28
N ASP A 40 -23.83 -13.73 14.43
CA ASP A 40 -25.07 -14.45 14.70
C ASP A 40 -26.27 -13.98 13.86
N ASP A 41 -26.12 -12.91 13.11
CA ASP A 41 -27.11 -12.41 12.15
C ASP A 41 -26.83 -12.87 10.69
N GLY A 42 -25.88 -13.79 10.50
CA GLY A 42 -25.54 -14.36 9.19
C GLY A 42 -24.50 -13.57 8.39
N ARG A 43 -24.09 -12.39 8.86
CA ARG A 43 -22.97 -11.63 8.26
C ARG A 43 -21.63 -12.24 8.63
N THR A 44 -20.59 -11.86 7.88
CA THR A 44 -19.19 -12.13 8.22
C THR A 44 -18.40 -10.83 8.36
N ALA A 45 -17.28 -10.89 9.07
CA ALA A 45 -16.31 -9.80 9.16
C ALA A 45 -14.88 -10.36 9.07
N VAL A 46 -13.95 -9.52 8.67
CA VAL A 46 -12.53 -9.83 8.66
C VAL A 46 -11.84 -9.10 9.80
N VAL A 47 -11.05 -9.85 10.57
CA VAL A 47 -10.31 -9.30 11.73
C VAL A 47 -8.83 -9.45 11.49
N LYS A 48 -8.11 -8.32 11.43
CA LYS A 48 -6.66 -8.28 11.49
C LYS A 48 -6.26 -8.18 12.95
N TRP A 49 -5.61 -9.23 13.45
CA TRP A 49 -5.17 -9.34 14.82
C TRP A 49 -3.66 -9.39 14.87
N ALA A 50 -3.04 -8.26 15.27
CA ALA A 50 -1.60 -8.11 15.31
C ALA A 50 -1.10 -8.13 16.77
N ARG A 51 -0.06 -8.95 17.03
CA ARG A 51 0.57 -9.13 18.33
C ARG A 51 2.08 -9.30 18.14
N PRO A 52 2.83 -8.20 18.03
CA PRO A 52 4.28 -8.25 17.93
C PRO A 52 4.90 -9.01 19.10
N PRO A 53 6.03 -9.71 18.90
CA PRO A 53 6.77 -10.33 20.00
C PRO A 53 7.13 -9.31 21.08
N ALA A 54 6.94 -9.70 22.35
CA ALA A 54 7.27 -8.83 23.47
C ALA A 54 8.77 -8.48 23.47
N GLY A 55 9.09 -7.22 23.75
CA GLY A 55 10.47 -6.74 23.90
C GLY A 55 11.25 -6.46 22.61
N ALA A 56 10.73 -6.75 21.44
CA ALA A 56 11.35 -6.36 20.17
C ALA A 56 11.35 -4.83 20.04
N ARG A 57 12.55 -4.20 20.02
CA ARG A 57 12.74 -2.74 19.97
C ARG A 57 13.73 -2.29 18.89
N ASP A 58 14.14 -3.20 18.00
CA ASP A 58 14.96 -2.80 16.86
C ASP A 58 14.16 -1.92 15.89
N VAL A 59 14.87 -1.27 14.95
CA VAL A 59 14.27 -0.33 13.97
C VAL A 59 13.12 -0.99 13.20
N SER A 60 13.28 -2.26 12.83
CA SER A 60 12.26 -3.02 12.10
C SER A 60 10.99 -3.24 12.93
N ALA A 61 11.15 -3.60 14.22
CA ALA A 61 10.04 -3.79 15.14
C ALA A 61 9.29 -2.48 15.42
N LEU A 62 10.02 -1.38 15.64
CA LEU A 62 9.42 -0.05 15.84
C LEU A 62 8.64 0.42 14.61
N ARG A 63 9.21 0.26 13.41
CA ARG A 63 8.52 0.53 12.14
C ARG A 63 7.24 -0.32 12.03
N LYS A 64 7.31 -1.61 12.36
CA LYS A 64 6.16 -2.51 12.28
C LYS A 64 5.06 -2.13 13.26
N ARG A 65 5.40 -1.79 14.52
CA ARG A 65 4.44 -1.25 15.50
C ARG A 65 3.76 0.01 14.99
N ARG A 66 4.54 0.98 14.46
CA ARG A 66 3.99 2.19 13.85
C ARG A 66 3.02 1.86 12.70
N SER A 67 3.33 0.86 11.86
CA SER A 67 2.43 0.46 10.77
C SER A 67 1.08 -0.07 11.27
N PHE A 68 1.03 -0.69 12.45
CA PHE A 68 -0.21 -1.12 13.09
C PHE A 68 -1.02 0.03 13.71
N ASP A 69 -0.41 1.18 13.97
CA ASP A 69 -1.15 2.41 14.36
C ASP A 69 -1.67 3.15 13.13
N VAL A 70 -0.89 3.18 12.04
CA VAL A 70 -1.24 3.87 10.79
C VAL A 70 -2.50 3.30 10.14
N GLU A 71 -2.63 1.99 10.07
CA GLU A 71 -3.75 1.37 9.37
C GLU A 71 -5.12 1.65 10.04
N PRO A 72 -5.29 1.56 11.38
CA PRO A 72 -6.50 2.02 12.03
C PRO A 72 -6.77 3.53 11.87
N ALA A 73 -5.72 4.37 11.82
CA ALA A 73 -5.88 5.80 11.58
C ALA A 73 -6.43 6.05 10.16
N PHE A 74 -5.91 5.35 9.16
CA PHE A 74 -6.46 5.37 7.80
C PHE A 74 -7.96 5.03 7.79
N TYR A 75 -8.33 3.91 8.39
CA TYR A 75 -9.73 3.46 8.37
C TYR A 75 -10.67 4.38 9.16
N ARG A 76 -10.20 5.08 10.19
CA ARG A 76 -11.03 6.03 10.95
C ARG A 76 -11.22 7.37 10.23
N SER A 77 -10.18 7.89 9.58
CA SER A 77 -10.16 9.28 9.13
C SER A 77 -10.18 9.44 7.59
N ILE A 78 -9.71 8.43 6.85
CA ILE A 78 -9.52 8.51 5.40
C ILE A 78 -10.54 7.64 4.67
N ALA A 79 -10.68 6.38 5.07
CA ALA A 79 -11.59 5.43 4.44
C ALA A 79 -13.05 5.92 4.32
N PRO A 80 -13.63 6.67 5.29
CA PRO A 80 -14.99 7.22 5.15
C PRO A 80 -15.14 8.23 4.01
N ARG A 81 -14.04 8.72 3.45
CA ARG A 81 -14.00 9.67 2.34
C ARG A 81 -13.79 8.97 0.99
N CYS A 82 -13.48 7.68 1.01
CA CYS A 82 -13.41 6.84 -0.19
C CYS A 82 -14.82 6.45 -0.65
N ASP A 83 -15.00 6.35 -1.97
CA ASP A 83 -16.24 5.93 -2.61
C ASP A 83 -15.99 4.71 -3.52
N ASP A 84 -16.95 4.39 -4.38
CA ASP A 84 -16.85 3.23 -5.29
C ASP A 84 -15.69 3.35 -6.29
N ALA A 85 -15.22 4.56 -6.60
CA ALA A 85 -14.09 4.77 -7.51
C ALA A 85 -12.73 4.44 -6.86
N CYS A 86 -12.67 4.52 -5.52
CA CYS A 86 -11.50 4.11 -4.73
C CYS A 86 -11.94 3.26 -3.52
N ARG A 87 -12.69 2.19 -3.77
CA ARG A 87 -13.32 1.31 -2.77
C ARG A 87 -12.31 0.70 -1.80
N VAL A 88 -12.63 0.78 -0.52
CA VAL A 88 -11.92 0.13 0.59
C VAL A 88 -12.94 -0.54 1.52
N PRO A 89 -12.57 -1.56 2.32
CA PRO A 89 -13.51 -2.16 3.27
C PRO A 89 -13.94 -1.15 4.33
N ALA A 90 -15.20 -1.22 4.75
CA ALA A 90 -15.71 -0.41 5.84
C ALA A 90 -15.08 -0.81 7.18
N LEU A 91 -14.77 0.18 8.02
CA LEU A 91 -14.33 -0.06 9.40
C LEU A 91 -15.54 -0.40 10.27
N LEU A 92 -15.51 -1.56 10.94
CA LEU A 92 -16.50 -1.93 11.97
C LEU A 92 -15.99 -1.57 13.37
N GLY A 93 -14.66 -1.71 13.61
CA GLY A 93 -14.06 -1.31 14.87
C GLY A 93 -12.54 -1.46 14.85
N ALA A 94 -11.86 -0.64 15.66
CA ALA A 94 -10.42 -0.73 15.81
C ALA A 94 -10.01 -0.36 17.25
N ARG A 95 -9.09 -1.14 17.82
CA ARG A 95 -8.42 -0.83 19.09
C ARG A 95 -6.97 -1.30 19.07
N GLY A 96 -6.13 -0.68 19.89
CA GLY A 96 -4.75 -1.08 20.14
C GLY A 96 -4.26 -0.46 21.43
N ASP A 97 -3.34 -1.12 22.11
CA ASP A 97 -2.72 -0.67 23.37
C ASP A 97 -1.18 -0.59 23.28
N GLY A 98 -0.63 -0.77 22.07
CA GLY A 98 0.81 -0.79 21.81
C GLY A 98 1.43 -2.20 21.85
N ASP A 99 0.74 -3.19 22.38
CA ASP A 99 1.16 -4.61 22.40
C ASP A 99 0.23 -5.51 21.59
N GLU A 100 -1.02 -5.10 21.42
CA GLU A 100 -2.01 -5.79 20.60
C GLU A 100 -2.84 -4.79 19.79
N TRP A 101 -3.13 -5.12 18.53
CA TRP A 101 -4.03 -4.38 17.67
C TRP A 101 -5.10 -5.29 17.09
N LEU A 102 -6.33 -4.85 17.19
CA LEU A 102 -7.51 -5.46 16.58
C LEU A 102 -8.14 -4.47 15.62
N LEU A 103 -8.23 -4.86 14.36
CA LEU A 103 -8.91 -4.12 13.31
C LEU A 103 -10.00 -5.00 12.72
N VAL A 104 -11.26 -4.61 12.90
CA VAL A 104 -12.43 -5.34 12.42
C VAL A 104 -12.99 -4.61 11.21
N LEU A 105 -13.01 -5.28 10.08
CA LEU A 105 -13.38 -4.75 8.78
C LEU A 105 -14.54 -5.52 8.16
N GLU A 106 -15.22 -4.88 7.24
CA GLU A 106 -16.12 -5.52 6.29
C GLU A 106 -15.43 -6.71 5.61
N ASP A 107 -16.19 -7.80 5.40
CA ASP A 107 -15.72 -8.92 4.60
C ASP A 107 -15.98 -8.64 3.12
N LEU A 108 -14.91 -8.29 2.40
CA LEU A 108 -14.99 -8.00 0.97
C LEU A 108 -15.44 -9.20 0.13
N ASP A 109 -15.19 -10.44 0.58
CA ASP A 109 -15.70 -11.61 -0.13
C ASP A 109 -17.24 -11.66 -0.09
N ALA A 110 -17.81 -11.33 1.08
CA ALA A 110 -19.28 -11.21 1.23
C ALA A 110 -19.85 -10.04 0.43
N ALA A 111 -19.05 -9.00 0.18
CA ALA A 111 -19.40 -7.87 -0.68
C ALA A 111 -19.16 -8.14 -2.19
N GLY A 112 -18.76 -9.36 -2.56
CA GLY A 112 -18.58 -9.78 -3.97
C GLY A 112 -17.18 -9.57 -4.54
N PHE A 113 -16.19 -9.13 -3.74
CA PHE A 113 -14.79 -8.97 -4.15
C PHE A 113 -13.99 -10.23 -3.82
N THR A 114 -14.32 -11.34 -4.45
CA THR A 114 -13.73 -12.66 -4.16
C THR A 114 -12.44 -12.95 -4.93
N GLY A 115 -12.13 -12.17 -5.97
CA GLY A 115 -10.93 -12.36 -6.79
C GLY A 115 -9.68 -11.90 -6.07
N ARG A 116 -8.60 -12.71 -6.15
CA ARG A 116 -7.24 -12.41 -5.66
C ARG A 116 -6.23 -12.83 -6.71
N THR A 117 -5.14 -12.08 -6.84
CA THR A 117 -4.03 -12.45 -7.73
C THR A 117 -2.72 -11.84 -7.23
N ASP A 118 -1.62 -12.53 -7.51
CA ASP A 118 -0.27 -12.00 -7.29
C ASP A 118 0.25 -11.22 -8.51
N GLU A 119 -0.47 -11.29 -9.65
CA GLU A 119 -0.16 -10.54 -10.86
C GLU A 119 -1.46 -10.25 -11.63
N ALA A 120 -1.95 -9.02 -11.51
CA ALA A 120 -3.11 -8.54 -12.26
C ALA A 120 -2.71 -8.25 -13.72
N THR A 121 -3.52 -8.68 -14.66
CA THR A 121 -3.27 -8.51 -16.10
C THR A 121 -4.48 -7.90 -16.81
N GLY A 122 -4.25 -7.26 -17.94
CA GLY A 122 -5.31 -6.70 -18.76
C GLY A 122 -6.34 -5.90 -17.95
N PRO A 123 -7.64 -6.21 -18.06
CA PRO A 123 -8.69 -5.42 -17.39
C PRO A 123 -8.60 -5.36 -15.85
N GLN A 124 -7.91 -6.30 -15.20
CA GLN A 124 -7.68 -6.22 -13.76
C GLN A 124 -6.68 -5.11 -13.43
N LEU A 125 -5.56 -5.06 -14.14
CA LEU A 125 -4.55 -4.04 -13.97
C LEU A 125 -5.11 -2.64 -14.29
N ASP A 126 -5.91 -2.53 -15.36
CA ASP A 126 -6.56 -1.27 -15.73
C ASP A 126 -7.45 -0.74 -14.59
N ARG A 127 -8.21 -1.63 -13.93
CA ARG A 127 -9.01 -1.25 -12.75
C ARG A 127 -8.15 -0.82 -11.55
N VAL A 128 -6.99 -1.44 -11.33
CA VAL A 128 -6.06 -1.03 -10.27
C VAL A 128 -5.50 0.36 -10.56
N LEU A 129 -5.09 0.65 -11.82
CA LEU A 129 -4.62 1.98 -12.22
C LEU A 129 -5.71 3.04 -12.07
N ALA A 130 -6.96 2.73 -12.44
CA ALA A 130 -8.11 3.61 -12.25
C ALA A 130 -8.39 3.87 -10.75
N TRP A 131 -8.29 2.84 -9.91
CA TRP A 131 -8.44 2.96 -8.46
C TRP A 131 -7.35 3.88 -7.88
N LEU A 132 -6.09 3.66 -8.21
CA LEU A 132 -4.97 4.50 -7.76
C LEU A 132 -5.16 5.95 -8.21
N ALA A 133 -5.53 6.18 -9.47
CA ALA A 133 -5.78 7.52 -10.00
C ALA A 133 -6.90 8.25 -9.21
N SER A 134 -8.01 7.56 -8.94
CA SER A 134 -9.13 8.11 -8.18
C SER A 134 -8.74 8.41 -6.73
N PHE A 135 -7.98 7.51 -6.09
CA PHE A 135 -7.47 7.69 -4.74
C PHE A 135 -6.50 8.88 -4.67
N HIS A 136 -5.55 8.96 -5.58
CA HIS A 136 -4.57 10.03 -5.63
C HIS A 136 -5.21 11.40 -5.93
N ALA A 137 -6.20 11.46 -6.83
CA ALA A 137 -6.94 12.69 -7.12
C ALA A 137 -7.72 13.20 -5.90
N ARG A 138 -8.37 12.28 -5.16
CA ARG A 138 -9.20 12.59 -4.01
C ARG A 138 -8.43 13.25 -2.87
N PHE A 139 -7.20 12.82 -2.64
CA PHE A 139 -6.38 13.28 -1.52
C PHE A 139 -5.23 14.20 -1.95
N LEU A 140 -5.28 14.73 -3.18
CA LEU A 140 -4.25 15.61 -3.72
C LEU A 140 -4.13 16.90 -2.91
N GLY A 141 -2.91 17.21 -2.45
CA GLY A 141 -2.60 18.42 -1.69
C GLY A 141 -3.03 18.37 -0.22
N GLU A 142 -3.53 17.24 0.26
CA GLU A 142 -3.97 17.12 1.64
C GLU A 142 -2.84 16.69 2.59
N HIS A 143 -2.86 17.28 3.78
CA HIS A 143 -2.08 16.80 4.92
C HIS A 143 -3.02 16.04 5.87
N ILE A 144 -2.66 14.81 6.20
CA ILE A 144 -3.48 13.94 7.04
C ILE A 144 -2.63 13.41 8.19
N ASP A 145 -3.08 13.69 9.42
CA ASP A 145 -2.44 13.20 10.63
C ASP A 145 -2.68 11.71 10.86
N GLY A 146 -1.77 11.08 11.60
CA GLY A 146 -1.89 9.69 12.02
C GLY A 146 -1.32 8.68 11.01
N VAL A 147 -1.05 9.08 9.77
CA VAL A 147 -0.38 8.27 8.73
C VAL A 147 1.13 8.52 8.71
N TRP A 148 1.86 7.89 7.79
CA TRP A 148 3.27 8.17 7.62
C TRP A 148 3.50 9.56 7.04
N PRO A 149 4.49 10.34 7.55
CA PRO A 149 4.87 11.62 6.92
C PRO A 149 5.30 11.46 5.46
N THR A 150 6.01 10.36 5.17
CA THR A 150 6.33 9.91 3.82
C THR A 150 5.78 8.51 3.66
N GLY A 151 4.89 8.30 2.72
CA GLY A 151 4.31 7.01 2.39
C GLY A 151 5.37 6.08 1.77
N SER A 152 5.02 4.84 1.60
CA SER A 152 5.76 3.68 1.11
C SER A 152 6.51 2.89 2.20
N TYR A 153 6.43 1.56 2.06
CA TYR A 153 7.10 0.67 3.03
C TYR A 153 8.62 0.64 2.87
N TRP A 154 9.14 1.27 1.81
CA TRP A 154 10.58 1.33 1.51
C TRP A 154 11.18 2.72 1.64
N HIS A 155 10.47 3.73 2.14
CA HIS A 155 11.01 5.08 2.22
C HIS A 155 12.28 5.13 3.10
N LEU A 156 13.23 5.95 2.69
CA LEU A 156 14.61 5.91 3.15
C LEU A 156 14.77 6.01 4.67
N ASP A 157 14.01 6.91 5.32
CA ASP A 157 14.17 7.17 6.76
C ASP A 157 13.87 5.95 7.64
N THR A 158 13.05 5.02 7.15
CA THR A 158 12.70 3.78 7.86
C THR A 158 13.52 2.58 7.41
N ARG A 159 14.47 2.74 6.49
CA ARG A 159 15.24 1.67 5.83
C ARG A 159 16.75 1.90 5.87
N ARG A 160 17.26 2.36 7.02
CA ARG A 160 18.69 2.65 7.20
C ARG A 160 19.55 1.40 7.20
N ASP A 161 19.05 0.29 7.73
CA ASP A 161 19.76 -0.99 7.74
C ASP A 161 19.87 -1.54 6.33
N GLU A 162 18.78 -1.47 5.56
CA GLU A 162 18.77 -1.86 4.17
C GLU A 162 19.66 -0.96 3.31
N LEU A 163 19.71 0.35 3.59
CA LEU A 163 20.65 1.25 2.91
C LEU A 163 22.10 0.85 3.17
N ALA A 164 22.45 0.52 4.41
CA ALA A 164 23.80 0.11 4.78
C ALA A 164 24.20 -1.22 4.14
N ALA A 165 23.24 -2.10 3.84
CA ALA A 165 23.45 -3.41 3.21
C ALA A 165 23.58 -3.36 1.67
N ILE A 166 23.45 -2.20 1.03
CA ILE A 166 23.60 -2.07 -0.43
C ILE A 166 25.08 -2.17 -0.80
N ASP A 167 25.44 -3.14 -1.64
CA ASP A 167 26.81 -3.30 -2.15
C ASP A 167 27.13 -2.29 -3.26
N ASP A 168 26.15 -1.90 -4.09
CA ASP A 168 26.33 -0.95 -5.18
C ASP A 168 26.54 0.49 -4.60
N PRO A 169 27.76 1.06 -4.73
CA PRO A 169 28.07 2.36 -4.16
C PRO A 169 27.28 3.49 -4.82
N LEU A 170 26.91 3.37 -6.10
CA LEU A 170 26.16 4.41 -6.82
C LEU A 170 24.73 4.47 -6.29
N LEU A 171 24.04 3.33 -6.18
CA LEU A 171 22.70 3.27 -5.57
C LEU A 171 22.70 3.78 -4.13
N ARG A 172 23.73 3.40 -3.33
CA ARG A 172 23.82 3.84 -1.94
C ARG A 172 24.03 5.36 -1.82
N VAL A 173 24.90 5.95 -2.64
CA VAL A 173 25.18 7.38 -2.63
C VAL A 173 24.01 8.19 -3.18
N SER A 174 23.28 7.67 -4.17
CA SER A 174 22.12 8.35 -4.78
C SER A 174 20.86 8.34 -3.89
N ALA A 175 20.79 7.45 -2.90
CA ALA A 175 19.59 7.25 -2.09
C ALA A 175 19.00 8.54 -1.46
N PRO A 176 19.81 9.42 -0.82
CA PRO A 176 19.27 10.67 -0.27
C PRO A 176 18.72 11.62 -1.33
N LEU A 177 19.34 11.66 -2.52
CA LEU A 177 18.86 12.50 -3.62
C LEU A 177 17.54 11.98 -4.19
N LEU A 178 17.42 10.66 -4.39
CA LEU A 178 16.17 10.05 -4.85
C LEU A 178 15.03 10.36 -3.86
N ALA A 179 15.24 10.12 -2.57
CA ALA A 179 14.28 10.43 -1.53
C ALA A 179 13.90 11.91 -1.51
N ALA A 180 14.88 12.82 -1.57
CA ALA A 180 14.65 14.27 -1.58
C ALA A 180 13.84 14.72 -2.81
N ARG A 181 14.07 14.12 -4.00
CA ARG A 181 13.31 14.43 -5.21
C ARG A 181 11.83 14.04 -5.09
N LEU A 182 11.54 12.89 -4.46
CA LEU A 182 10.16 12.44 -4.24
C LEU A 182 9.46 13.26 -3.16
N THR A 183 10.10 13.49 -2.02
CA THR A 183 9.51 14.29 -0.92
C THR A 183 9.39 15.77 -1.26
N GLY A 184 10.26 16.29 -2.14
CA GLY A 184 10.24 17.68 -2.61
C GLY A 184 9.35 17.92 -3.84
N ALA A 185 8.60 16.92 -4.33
CA ALA A 185 7.67 17.11 -5.42
C ALA A 185 6.59 18.15 -5.05
N ARG A 186 6.25 19.03 -6.00
CA ARG A 186 5.24 20.07 -5.80
C ARG A 186 3.85 19.48 -5.55
N TYR A 187 3.51 18.44 -6.31
CA TYR A 187 2.22 17.76 -6.18
C TYR A 187 2.39 16.53 -5.29
N GLN A 188 1.90 16.63 -4.07
CA GLN A 188 1.84 15.55 -3.09
C GLN A 188 0.40 15.10 -2.93
N THR A 189 0.19 13.82 -2.72
CA THR A 189 -1.09 13.22 -2.37
C THR A 189 -0.91 12.23 -1.23
N LEU A 190 -1.99 11.58 -0.82
CA LEU A 190 -1.90 10.37 -0.03
C LEU A 190 -1.63 9.19 -0.98
N ILE A 191 -0.60 8.41 -0.71
CA ILE A 191 -0.30 7.17 -1.45
C ILE A 191 -0.67 5.94 -0.62
N HIS A 192 -0.98 4.82 -1.27
CA HIS A 192 -1.20 3.53 -0.62
C HIS A 192 0.07 3.05 0.10
N GLY A 193 1.21 3.22 -0.55
CA GLY A 193 2.54 2.92 -0.01
C GLY A 193 2.95 1.44 -0.04
N ASP A 194 2.04 0.54 -0.43
CA ASP A 194 2.30 -0.89 -0.71
C ASP A 194 1.34 -1.40 -1.81
N ALA A 195 1.26 -0.65 -2.94
CA ALA A 195 0.32 -0.89 -4.04
C ALA A 195 0.75 -2.07 -4.93
N LYS A 196 0.87 -3.27 -4.36
CA LYS A 196 1.08 -4.53 -5.09
C LYS A 196 -0.24 -5.24 -5.37
N ASP A 197 -0.27 -6.07 -6.41
CA ASP A 197 -1.47 -6.78 -6.86
C ASP A 197 -2.17 -7.56 -5.73
N ALA A 198 -1.41 -8.19 -4.82
CA ALA A 198 -1.95 -8.93 -3.68
C ALA A 198 -2.75 -8.09 -2.67
N ASN A 199 -2.63 -6.75 -2.71
CA ASN A 199 -3.37 -5.83 -1.86
C ASN A 199 -4.66 -5.31 -2.54
N PHE A 200 -5.05 -5.90 -3.68
CA PHE A 200 -6.28 -5.58 -4.39
C PHE A 200 -7.21 -6.80 -4.46
N CYS A 201 -8.48 -6.56 -4.15
CA CYS A 201 -9.55 -7.54 -4.17
C CYS A 201 -10.49 -7.24 -5.33
N PHE A 202 -10.78 -8.21 -6.18
CA PHE A 202 -11.51 -8.02 -7.42
C PHE A 202 -12.92 -8.55 -7.35
N SER A 203 -13.90 -7.78 -7.82
CA SER A 203 -15.21 -8.25 -8.26
C SER A 203 -15.22 -8.39 -9.79
N PRO A 204 -16.29 -8.93 -10.42
CA PRO A 204 -16.37 -8.96 -11.87
C PRO A 204 -16.22 -7.58 -12.55
N ALA A 205 -16.67 -6.50 -11.89
CA ALA A 205 -16.69 -5.16 -12.47
C ALA A 205 -15.81 -4.12 -11.79
N SER A 206 -15.31 -4.39 -10.57
CA SER A 206 -14.64 -3.38 -9.75
C SER A 206 -13.46 -3.96 -8.97
N VAL A 207 -12.73 -3.09 -8.26
CA VAL A 207 -11.61 -3.44 -7.41
C VAL A 207 -11.68 -2.68 -6.09
N ALA A 208 -11.25 -3.30 -5.00
CA ALA A 208 -11.12 -2.68 -3.68
C ALA A 208 -9.70 -2.90 -3.15
N ALA A 209 -9.11 -1.88 -2.51
CA ALA A 209 -7.78 -2.00 -1.91
C ALA A 209 -7.84 -2.31 -0.42
N VAL A 210 -6.79 -2.98 0.09
CA VAL A 210 -6.60 -3.37 1.49
C VAL A 210 -5.15 -3.17 1.91
N ASP A 211 -4.87 -3.24 3.22
CA ASP A 211 -3.52 -3.18 3.82
C ASP A 211 -2.85 -1.80 3.71
N PHE A 212 -3.46 -0.80 4.34
CA PHE A 212 -2.99 0.60 4.38
C PHE A 212 -1.93 0.89 5.45
N GLN A 213 -1.09 -0.09 5.78
CA GLN A 213 -0.06 0.02 6.83
C GLN A 213 1.03 1.05 6.51
N TYR A 214 1.23 1.38 5.24
CA TYR A 214 2.30 2.27 4.78
C TYR A 214 1.79 3.50 4.03
N THR A 215 0.50 3.80 4.20
CA THR A 215 -0.08 5.01 3.61
C THR A 215 0.50 6.28 4.24
N GLY A 216 0.73 7.27 3.41
CA GLY A 216 1.33 8.55 3.81
C GLY A 216 1.50 9.48 2.62
N ALA A 217 2.13 10.65 2.83
CA ALA A 217 2.35 11.61 1.76
C ALA A 217 3.36 11.11 0.73
N GLY A 218 3.10 11.41 -0.55
CA GLY A 218 4.00 11.13 -1.66
C GLY A 218 3.39 11.54 -3.00
N PRO A 219 4.20 11.65 -4.06
CA PRO A 219 3.64 11.76 -5.40
C PRO A 219 3.02 10.41 -5.80
N GLY A 220 1.80 10.41 -6.35
CA GLY A 220 1.05 9.20 -6.66
C GLY A 220 1.78 8.23 -7.61
N ILE A 221 2.71 8.75 -8.38
CA ILE A 221 3.55 7.96 -9.28
C ILE A 221 4.43 6.93 -8.56
N VAL A 222 4.65 7.06 -7.24
CA VAL A 222 5.39 6.08 -6.41
C VAL A 222 4.65 4.76 -6.37
N ASP A 223 3.33 4.77 -6.14
CA ASP A 223 2.50 3.58 -6.17
C ASP A 223 2.44 2.94 -7.56
N VAL A 224 2.33 3.76 -8.61
CA VAL A 224 2.31 3.29 -10.01
C VAL A 224 3.64 2.65 -10.39
N ALA A 225 4.77 3.27 -10.03
CA ALA A 225 6.09 2.72 -10.31
C ALA A 225 6.31 1.36 -9.62
N TYR A 226 5.79 1.21 -8.41
CA TYR A 226 5.84 -0.06 -7.68
C TYR A 226 4.91 -1.12 -8.30
N LEU A 227 3.67 -0.76 -8.62
CA LEU A 227 2.70 -1.66 -9.26
C LEU A 227 3.22 -2.22 -10.59
N LEU A 228 3.91 -1.39 -11.37
CA LEU A 228 4.41 -1.75 -12.69
C LEU A 228 5.79 -2.43 -12.69
N TYR A 229 6.47 -2.48 -11.54
CA TYR A 229 7.80 -3.07 -11.43
C TYR A 229 7.77 -4.60 -11.57
N GLY A 230 8.68 -5.13 -12.40
CA GLY A 230 8.97 -6.57 -12.48
C GLY A 230 7.87 -7.41 -13.13
N ARG A 231 6.90 -6.79 -13.79
CA ARG A 231 5.83 -7.52 -14.50
C ARG A 231 6.38 -8.35 -15.66
N ALA A 232 5.73 -9.47 -15.96
CA ALA A 232 6.17 -10.38 -17.03
C ALA A 232 6.23 -9.68 -18.40
N ASP A 233 5.30 -8.77 -18.67
CA ASP A 233 5.15 -7.97 -19.90
C ASP A 233 5.77 -6.58 -19.82
N GLU A 234 6.60 -6.31 -18.82
CA GLU A 234 7.28 -5.03 -18.65
C GLU A 234 8.19 -4.72 -19.84
N PRO A 235 8.12 -3.51 -20.43
CA PRO A 235 9.01 -3.10 -21.51
C PRO A 235 10.48 -3.15 -21.11
N ALA A 236 11.38 -3.38 -22.10
CA ALA A 236 12.82 -3.44 -21.84
C ALA A 236 13.39 -2.12 -21.29
N SER A 237 12.77 -0.99 -21.62
CA SER A 237 13.08 0.34 -21.06
C SER A 237 12.77 0.47 -19.58
N GLY A 238 11.89 -0.39 -19.04
CA GLY A 238 11.33 -0.24 -17.70
C GLY A 238 10.29 0.88 -17.58
N VAL A 239 9.93 1.53 -18.68
CA VAL A 239 8.87 2.54 -18.74
C VAL A 239 7.76 2.02 -19.64
N ASP A 240 6.55 1.91 -19.10
CA ASP A 240 5.36 1.47 -19.82
C ASP A 240 4.46 2.69 -20.09
N ASP A 241 4.74 3.38 -21.20
CA ASP A 241 4.04 4.61 -21.55
C ASP A 241 2.53 4.38 -21.70
N ALA A 242 2.09 3.25 -22.26
CA ALA A 242 0.67 2.97 -22.43
C ALA A 242 -0.07 2.87 -21.10
N ARG A 243 0.53 2.24 -20.09
CA ARG A 243 -0.04 2.16 -18.74
C ARG A 243 0.04 3.48 -17.99
N LEU A 244 1.10 4.24 -18.21
CA LEU A 244 1.19 5.59 -17.67
C LEU A 244 0.12 6.51 -18.30
N ASP A 245 -0.10 6.44 -19.62
CA ASP A 245 -1.16 7.19 -20.29
C ASP A 245 -2.52 6.84 -19.70
N LEU A 246 -2.83 5.55 -19.55
CA LEU A 246 -4.09 5.09 -18.94
C LEU A 246 -4.27 5.62 -17.51
N TYR A 247 -3.22 5.55 -16.68
CA TYR A 247 -3.27 6.10 -15.32
C TYR A 247 -3.55 7.61 -15.33
N PHE A 248 -2.86 8.38 -16.17
CA PHE A 248 -3.05 9.84 -16.25
C PHE A 248 -4.39 10.24 -16.85
N ASP A 249 -4.94 9.48 -17.78
CA ASP A 249 -6.30 9.68 -18.30
C ASP A 249 -7.36 9.54 -17.18
N HIS A 250 -7.23 8.49 -16.36
CA HIS A 250 -8.08 8.32 -15.17
C HIS A 250 -7.88 9.44 -14.16
N LEU A 251 -6.63 9.84 -13.90
CA LEU A 251 -6.30 10.90 -12.96
C LEU A 251 -6.91 12.24 -13.42
N ARG A 252 -6.78 12.59 -14.70
CA ARG A 252 -7.40 13.79 -15.29
C ARG A 252 -8.91 13.79 -15.13
N THR A 253 -9.53 12.64 -15.36
CA THR A 253 -11.00 12.49 -15.21
C THR A 253 -11.46 12.69 -13.77
N ALA A 254 -10.64 12.29 -12.78
CA ALA A 254 -10.96 12.39 -11.37
C ALA A 254 -10.64 13.76 -10.75
N LEU A 255 -9.80 14.57 -11.40
CA LEU A 255 -9.42 15.90 -10.92
C LEU A 255 -10.50 16.96 -11.28
N PRO A 256 -10.64 18.05 -10.49
CA PRO A 256 -11.49 19.17 -10.85
C PRO A 256 -11.07 19.79 -12.21
N ALA A 257 -12.03 20.16 -13.02
CA ALA A 257 -11.76 20.76 -14.36
C ALA A 257 -10.92 22.04 -14.30
N THR A 258 -10.85 22.71 -13.15
CA THR A 258 -10.05 23.92 -12.92
C THR A 258 -8.61 23.63 -12.50
N PHE A 259 -8.27 22.35 -12.26
CA PHE A 259 -6.94 21.95 -11.83
C PHE A 259 -5.98 21.84 -13.03
N ASP A 260 -4.73 22.30 -12.88
CA ASP A 260 -3.68 22.16 -13.89
C ASP A 260 -3.15 20.72 -13.93
N ALA A 261 -3.94 19.82 -14.54
CA ALA A 261 -3.59 18.42 -14.68
C ALA A 261 -2.35 18.20 -15.57
N ASP A 262 -2.09 19.10 -16.52
CA ASP A 262 -0.90 19.01 -17.39
C ASP A 262 0.39 19.25 -16.61
N ALA A 263 0.39 20.20 -15.67
CA ALA A 263 1.56 20.45 -14.84
C ALA A 263 1.83 19.29 -13.86
N LEU A 264 0.79 18.71 -13.28
CA LEU A 264 0.90 17.53 -12.42
C LEU A 264 1.45 16.33 -13.19
N GLU A 265 0.88 16.04 -14.37
CA GLU A 265 1.32 14.91 -15.19
C GLU A 265 2.77 15.07 -15.63
N ARG A 266 3.18 16.26 -16.09
CA ARG A 266 4.59 16.51 -16.43
C ARG A 266 5.53 16.23 -15.28
N GLU A 267 5.18 16.68 -14.06
CA GLU A 267 6.01 16.42 -12.90
C GLU A 267 6.04 14.93 -12.54
N TRP A 268 4.90 14.28 -12.45
CA TRP A 268 4.84 12.88 -12.02
C TRP A 268 5.43 11.92 -13.05
N ARG A 269 5.28 12.18 -14.36
CA ARG A 269 6.00 11.42 -15.40
C ARG A 269 7.51 11.56 -15.25
N GLY A 270 7.99 12.78 -14.98
CA GLY A 270 9.41 13.04 -14.71
C GLY A 270 9.93 12.36 -13.43
N LEU A 271 9.05 12.10 -12.47
CA LEU A 271 9.38 11.40 -11.23
C LEU A 271 9.25 9.87 -11.33
N TYR A 272 8.67 9.30 -12.38
CA TYR A 272 8.51 7.85 -12.52
C TYR A 272 9.84 7.10 -12.44
N VAL A 273 10.84 7.55 -13.18
CA VAL A 273 12.20 6.97 -13.18
C VAL A 273 12.82 7.07 -11.78
N ILE A 274 12.64 8.21 -11.09
CA ILE A 274 13.16 8.43 -9.74
C ILE A 274 12.49 7.47 -8.74
N ALA A 275 11.17 7.33 -8.78
CA ALA A 275 10.41 6.41 -7.93
C ALA A 275 10.84 4.95 -8.13
N ARG A 276 11.08 4.57 -9.38
CA ARG A 276 11.55 3.24 -9.73
C ARG A 276 12.99 2.99 -9.26
N LEU A 277 13.89 3.97 -9.43
CA LEU A 277 15.26 3.89 -8.90
C LEU A 277 15.27 3.78 -7.37
N ASP A 278 14.39 4.51 -6.67
CA ASP A 278 14.27 4.44 -5.22
C ASP A 278 13.79 3.06 -4.75
N PHE A 279 12.87 2.43 -5.48
CA PHE A 279 12.47 1.05 -5.21
C PHE A 279 13.62 0.05 -5.49
N CYS A 280 14.33 0.20 -6.62
CA CYS A 280 15.53 -0.63 -6.93
C CYS A 280 16.59 -0.51 -5.82
N ARG A 281 16.86 0.71 -5.34
CA ARG A 281 17.75 0.97 -4.21
C ARG A 281 17.33 0.17 -2.97
N PHE A 282 16.04 0.21 -2.61
CA PHE A 282 15.53 -0.55 -1.48
C PHE A 282 15.69 -2.06 -1.69
N LEU A 283 15.32 -2.56 -2.87
CA LEU A 283 15.39 -3.99 -3.19
C LEU A 283 16.82 -4.53 -3.10
N ALA A 284 17.81 -3.74 -3.54
CA ALA A 284 19.22 -4.08 -3.47
C ALA A 284 19.72 -4.32 -2.03
N GLY A 285 19.20 -3.57 -1.05
CA GLY A 285 19.55 -3.77 0.35
C GLY A 285 18.66 -4.75 1.09
N TRP A 286 17.36 -4.81 0.74
CA TRP A 286 16.40 -5.66 1.46
C TRP A 286 16.48 -7.14 1.08
N ARG A 287 16.68 -7.42 -0.22
CA ARG A 287 16.80 -8.78 -0.76
C ARG A 287 17.98 -8.86 -1.75
N PRO A 288 19.24 -8.78 -1.29
CA PRO A 288 20.40 -8.75 -2.16
C PRO A 288 20.46 -9.94 -3.15
N ALA A 289 20.06 -11.13 -2.71
CA ALA A 289 20.03 -12.31 -3.59
C ALA A 289 18.99 -12.19 -4.72
N MET A 290 17.81 -11.63 -4.44
CA MET A 290 16.79 -11.35 -5.45
C MET A 290 17.25 -10.24 -6.39
N TRP A 291 17.83 -9.17 -5.86
CA TRP A 291 18.41 -8.10 -6.65
C TRP A 291 19.53 -8.60 -7.59
N ALA A 292 20.41 -9.47 -7.12
CA ALA A 292 21.47 -10.05 -7.92
C ALA A 292 20.96 -10.84 -9.13
N SER A 293 19.75 -11.42 -9.05
CA SER A 293 19.08 -12.12 -10.14
C SER A 293 18.17 -11.23 -11.00
N ASP A 294 17.90 -9.98 -10.57
CA ASP A 294 17.04 -9.06 -11.29
C ASP A 294 17.80 -8.30 -12.39
N ALA A 295 18.05 -9.00 -13.51
CA ALA A 295 18.76 -8.42 -14.65
C ALA A 295 18.03 -7.22 -15.28
N ARG A 296 16.68 -7.13 -15.17
CA ARG A 296 15.90 -5.99 -15.68
C ARG A 296 16.09 -4.76 -14.80
N GLY A 297 15.92 -4.89 -13.50
CA GLY A 297 16.15 -3.80 -12.55
C GLY A 297 17.59 -3.27 -12.62
N GLN A 298 18.57 -4.15 -12.69
CA GLN A 298 19.98 -3.75 -12.84
C GLN A 298 20.27 -3.01 -14.15
N ARG A 299 19.67 -3.43 -15.28
CA ARG A 299 19.79 -2.68 -16.55
C ARG A 299 19.14 -1.32 -16.46
N PHE A 300 17.96 -1.25 -15.85
CA PHE A 300 17.25 0.02 -15.64
C PHE A 300 18.10 0.99 -14.82
N VAL A 301 18.68 0.54 -13.70
CA VAL A 301 19.59 1.37 -12.89
C VAL A 301 20.75 1.87 -13.73
N ARG A 302 21.49 0.98 -14.43
CA ARG A 302 22.64 1.39 -15.27
C ARG A 302 22.30 2.36 -16.39
N ALA A 303 21.08 2.35 -16.87
CA ALA A 303 20.63 3.26 -17.95
C ALA A 303 20.21 4.63 -17.44
N ASN A 304 19.94 4.79 -16.12
CA ASN A 304 19.35 6.00 -15.54
C ASN A 304 20.17 6.60 -14.39
N THR A 305 21.36 6.07 -14.14
CA THR A 305 22.37 6.60 -13.19
C THR A 305 23.69 6.90 -13.90
#